data_0f81da5b56e6d866cd2fb1b521e2a12c
#
_entry.id   0f81da5b56e6d866cd2fb1b521e2a12c
#
_cell.length_a   1.000
_cell.length_b   1.000
_cell.length_c   1.000
_cell.angle_alpha   90.00
_cell.angle_beta   90.00
_cell.angle_gamma   90.00
#
_symmetry.space_group_name_H-M   'P 1'
#
loop_
_entity.id
_entity.type
_entity.pdbx_description
1 polymer ?
#
loop_
_entity_poly.entity_id
_entity_poly.type
_entity_poly.pdbx_seq_one_letter_code
_entity_poly.pdbx_strand_id
1 'polypeptide(L)'
;MQTFTVTPAVPPALSRLIDIAMNLRWTWHRESLDLFRRLDLDLWEASGHNPCVMLGSIAQDRLDEASADEGFIAQYVRVCRSLDEYMSGATPRGDVRDPLAPVRPWFSRAHAGSDLQVAYFSMEFGLTECM
;
A
#
# COMPACT_ATOMS: atom_id res chain seq x y z
N MET A 1 28.34 23.93 -9.78
CA MET A 1 26.89 24.15 -9.64
C MET A 1 26.40 23.12 -8.63
N GLN A 2 25.96 23.53 -7.44
CA GLN A 2 25.40 22.60 -6.46
C GLN A 2 23.92 22.40 -6.79
N THR A 3 23.54 21.18 -7.08
CA THR A 3 22.13 20.83 -7.29
C THR A 3 21.54 20.41 -5.95
N PHE A 4 20.56 21.16 -5.47
CA PHE A 4 19.79 20.79 -4.28
C PHE A 4 18.56 20.00 -4.73
N THR A 5 18.47 18.76 -4.28
CA THR A 5 17.25 17.97 -4.46
C THR A 5 16.38 18.17 -3.21
N VAL A 6 15.21 18.78 -3.37
CA VAL A 6 14.24 18.91 -2.29
C VAL A 6 13.33 17.68 -2.36
N THR A 7 13.43 16.83 -1.34
CA THR A 7 12.52 15.69 -1.19
C THR A 7 11.28 16.15 -0.41
N PRO A 8 10.06 15.84 -0.88
CA PRO A 8 8.85 16.22 -0.16
C PRO A 8 8.78 15.53 1.21
N ALA A 9 8.30 16.25 2.21
CA ALA A 9 8.08 15.73 3.54
C ALA A 9 6.64 15.24 3.68
N VAL A 10 6.45 13.93 3.85
CA VAL A 10 5.11 13.38 4.04
C VAL A 10 4.52 13.88 5.37
N PRO A 11 3.34 14.54 5.36
CA PRO A 11 2.69 15.01 6.58
C PRO A 11 2.45 13.86 7.58
N PRO A 12 2.51 14.11 8.90
CA PRO A 12 2.28 13.09 9.92
C PRO A 12 0.95 12.34 9.75
N ALA A 13 -0.10 13.02 9.30
CA ALA A 13 -1.40 12.43 9.03
C ALA A 13 -1.37 11.37 7.91
N LEU A 14 -0.38 11.42 7.03
CA LEU A 14 -0.20 10.54 5.87
C LEU A 14 1.06 9.67 5.97
N SER A 15 1.67 9.58 7.15
CA SER A 15 2.98 8.94 7.37
C SER A 15 3.10 7.52 6.80
N ARG A 16 2.01 6.76 6.75
CA ARG A 16 1.99 5.39 6.22
C ARG A 16 1.82 5.27 4.69
N LEU A 17 1.79 6.40 3.95
CA LEU A 17 1.80 6.33 2.48
C LEU A 17 3.01 5.57 1.95
N ILE A 18 4.17 5.73 2.61
CA ILE A 18 5.39 5.01 2.26
C ILE A 18 5.22 3.50 2.48
N ASP A 19 4.60 3.08 3.59
CA ASP A 19 4.35 1.67 3.87
C ASP A 19 3.45 1.04 2.79
N ILE A 20 2.43 1.77 2.36
CA ILE A 20 1.52 1.34 1.29
C ILE A 20 2.27 1.25 -0.04
N ALA A 21 3.10 2.24 -0.37
CA ALA A 21 3.88 2.29 -1.61
C ALA A 21 4.93 1.17 -1.70
N MET A 22 5.57 0.84 -0.57
CA MET A 22 6.59 -0.21 -0.48
C MET A 22 6.02 -1.62 -0.40
N ASN A 23 4.73 -1.78 -0.19
CA ASN A 23 4.09 -3.08 -0.13
C ASN A 23 3.46 -3.43 -1.48
N LEU A 24 3.94 -4.48 -2.14
CA LEU A 24 3.49 -4.91 -3.47
C LEU A 24 1.98 -5.16 -3.59
N ARG A 25 1.27 -5.28 -2.46
CA ARG A 25 -0.18 -5.45 -2.44
C ARG A 25 -0.92 -4.37 -3.23
N TRP A 26 -0.40 -3.15 -3.31
CA TRP A 26 -1.02 -2.07 -4.07
C TRP A 26 -1.27 -2.44 -5.54
N THR A 27 -0.47 -3.32 -6.13
CA THR A 27 -0.57 -3.68 -7.55
C THR A 27 -1.87 -4.40 -7.90
N TRP A 28 -2.54 -5.04 -6.92
CA TRP A 28 -3.83 -5.71 -7.11
C TRP A 28 -4.93 -5.22 -6.14
N HIS A 29 -4.60 -4.36 -5.18
CA HIS A 29 -5.57 -3.80 -4.24
C HIS A 29 -6.13 -2.50 -4.78
N ARG A 30 -7.34 -2.54 -5.33
CA ARG A 30 -7.96 -1.43 -6.05
C ARG A 30 -8.00 -0.13 -5.23
N GLU A 31 -8.39 -0.17 -3.94
CA GLU A 31 -8.44 1.03 -3.11
C GLU A 31 -7.07 1.68 -2.90
N SER A 32 -5.98 0.90 -2.90
CA SER A 32 -4.62 1.44 -2.84
C SER A 32 -4.23 2.13 -4.14
N LEU A 33 -4.56 1.54 -5.30
CA LEU A 33 -4.37 2.17 -6.60
C LEU A 33 -5.15 3.49 -6.71
N ASP A 34 -6.43 3.47 -6.33
CA ASP A 34 -7.29 4.65 -6.37
C ASP A 34 -6.81 5.75 -5.41
N LEU A 35 -6.16 5.38 -4.29
CA LEU A 35 -5.56 6.33 -3.35
C LEU A 35 -4.44 7.14 -4.01
N PHE A 36 -3.49 6.48 -4.70
CA PHE A 36 -2.39 7.16 -5.40
C PHE A 36 -2.89 7.99 -6.59
N ARG A 37 -3.83 7.45 -7.37
CA ARG A 37 -4.46 8.20 -8.48
C ARG A 37 -5.17 9.46 -8.00
N ARG A 38 -5.85 9.41 -6.86
CA ARG A 38 -6.53 10.55 -6.27
C ARG A 38 -5.55 11.57 -5.70
N LEU A 39 -4.41 11.12 -5.19
CA LEU A 39 -3.39 12.00 -4.62
C LEU A 39 -2.84 12.96 -5.69
N ASP A 40 -2.46 12.44 -6.85
CA ASP A 40 -2.07 13.22 -8.03
C ASP A 40 -2.12 12.34 -9.28
N LEU A 41 -3.16 12.53 -10.11
CA LEU A 41 -3.37 11.71 -11.30
C LEU A 41 -2.30 11.92 -12.36
N ASP A 42 -1.92 13.18 -12.60
CA ASP A 42 -0.94 13.52 -13.65
C ASP A 42 0.44 12.95 -13.30
N LEU A 43 0.82 13.06 -12.03
CA LEU A 43 2.08 12.52 -11.55
C LEU A 43 2.05 10.98 -11.49
N TRP A 44 0.88 10.39 -11.18
CA TRP A 44 0.68 8.94 -11.24
C TRP A 44 0.98 8.39 -12.63
N GLU A 45 0.42 9.02 -13.67
CA GLU A 45 0.69 8.65 -15.06
C GLU A 45 2.16 8.92 -15.45
N ALA A 46 2.70 10.08 -15.07
CA ALA A 46 4.08 10.47 -15.39
C ALA A 46 5.14 9.58 -14.71
N SER A 47 4.82 9.02 -13.54
CA SER A 47 5.70 8.09 -12.81
C SER A 47 5.65 6.65 -13.35
N GLY A 48 4.87 6.38 -14.40
CA GLY A 48 4.66 5.03 -14.91
C GLY A 48 3.91 4.15 -13.91
N HIS A 49 3.00 4.74 -13.12
CA HIS A 49 2.22 4.07 -12.07
C HIS A 49 3.09 3.54 -10.90
N ASN A 50 4.25 4.16 -10.68
CA ASN A 50 5.14 3.78 -9.59
C ASN A 50 4.94 4.69 -8.37
N PRO A 51 4.31 4.23 -7.28
CA PRO A 51 4.02 5.06 -6.12
C PRO A 51 5.28 5.55 -5.38
N CYS A 52 6.38 4.78 -5.43
CA CYS A 52 7.64 5.20 -4.81
C CYS A 52 8.26 6.37 -5.56
N VAL A 53 8.28 6.32 -6.90
CA VAL A 53 8.76 7.43 -7.76
C VAL A 53 7.85 8.64 -7.59
N MET A 54 6.53 8.42 -7.59
CA MET A 54 5.54 9.46 -7.38
C MET A 54 5.77 10.18 -6.05
N LEU A 55 5.86 9.47 -4.93
CA LEU A 55 6.07 10.07 -3.61
C LEU A 55 7.44 10.76 -3.47
N GLY A 56 8.44 10.35 -4.24
CA GLY A 56 9.76 10.99 -4.27
C GLY A 56 9.78 12.33 -5.02
N SER A 57 8.76 12.62 -5.83
CA SER A 57 8.71 13.80 -6.71
C SER A 57 7.43 14.64 -6.57
N ILE A 58 6.48 14.23 -5.74
CA ILE A 58 5.23 14.95 -5.53
C ILE A 58 5.47 16.34 -4.93
N ALA A 59 4.67 17.32 -5.34
CA ALA A 59 4.71 18.66 -4.77
C ALA A 59 4.19 18.65 -3.31
N GLN A 60 4.84 19.45 -2.44
CA GLN A 60 4.48 19.48 -1.01
C GLN A 60 3.04 19.93 -0.78
N ASP A 61 2.60 20.92 -1.52
CA ASP A 61 1.23 21.46 -1.46
C ASP A 61 0.17 20.39 -1.77
N ARG A 62 0.45 19.45 -2.67
CA ARG A 62 -0.45 18.31 -2.93
C ARG A 62 -0.59 17.37 -1.73
N LEU A 63 0.51 17.11 -1.02
CA LEU A 63 0.49 16.33 0.22
C LEU A 63 -0.26 17.08 1.34
N ASP A 64 -0.05 18.39 1.44
CA ASP A 64 -0.69 19.23 2.45
C ASP A 64 -2.20 19.33 2.19
N GLU A 65 -2.64 19.52 0.95
CA GLU A 65 -4.04 19.49 0.53
C GLU A 65 -4.69 18.13 0.86
N ALA A 66 -4.03 17.02 0.49
CA ALA A 66 -4.53 15.68 0.77
C ALA A 66 -4.65 15.41 2.28
N SER A 67 -3.73 15.94 3.08
CA SER A 67 -3.77 15.82 4.54
C SER A 67 -4.91 16.60 5.19
N ALA A 68 -5.44 17.61 4.51
CA ALA A 68 -6.58 18.43 4.94
C ALA A 68 -7.93 17.96 4.35
N ASP A 69 -7.93 17.08 3.34
CA ASP A 69 -9.14 16.52 2.74
C ASP A 69 -9.66 15.35 3.59
N GLU A 70 -10.77 15.57 4.30
CA GLU A 70 -11.41 14.54 5.13
C GLU A 70 -11.79 13.28 4.35
N GLY A 71 -12.22 13.43 3.10
CA GLY A 71 -12.59 12.32 2.23
C GLY A 71 -11.37 11.49 1.81
N PHE A 72 -10.23 12.16 1.55
CA PHE A 72 -8.96 11.49 1.29
C PHE A 72 -8.46 10.74 2.54
N ILE A 73 -8.47 11.40 3.68
CA ILE A 73 -8.08 10.79 4.97
C ILE A 73 -8.93 9.57 5.30
N ALA A 74 -10.26 9.65 5.09
CA ALA A 74 -11.14 8.51 5.32
C ALA A 74 -10.80 7.30 4.42
N GLN A 75 -10.47 7.53 3.15
CA GLN A 75 -9.99 6.49 2.23
C GLN A 75 -8.64 5.93 2.68
N TYR A 76 -7.70 6.81 2.99
CA TYR A 76 -6.36 6.45 3.46
C TYR A 76 -6.42 5.56 4.72
N VAL A 77 -7.24 5.91 5.71
CA VAL A 77 -7.41 5.11 6.93
C VAL A 77 -7.97 3.71 6.62
N ARG A 78 -8.92 3.60 5.68
CA ARG A 78 -9.42 2.28 5.23
C ARG A 78 -8.32 1.45 4.58
N VAL A 79 -7.51 2.06 3.72
CA VAL A 79 -6.39 1.37 3.04
C VAL A 79 -5.36 0.90 4.07
N CYS A 80 -4.99 1.74 5.05
CA CYS A 80 -4.08 1.37 6.14
C CYS A 80 -4.62 0.17 6.93
N ARG A 81 -5.89 0.22 7.34
CA ARG A 81 -6.55 -0.88 8.06
C ARG A 81 -6.52 -2.17 7.24
N SER A 82 -6.89 -2.08 5.98
CA SER A 82 -6.89 -3.23 5.07
C SER A 82 -5.48 -3.81 4.85
N LEU A 83 -4.45 -2.96 4.87
CA LEU A 83 -3.05 -3.42 4.85
C LEU A 83 -2.68 -4.15 6.15
N ASP A 84 -3.07 -3.62 7.31
CA ASP A 84 -2.81 -4.26 8.60
C ASP A 84 -3.50 -5.62 8.72
N GLU A 85 -4.75 -5.72 8.29
CA GLU A 85 -5.50 -6.98 8.21
C GLU A 85 -4.80 -7.99 7.29
N TYR A 86 -4.34 -7.55 6.13
CA TYR A 86 -3.59 -8.39 5.19
C TYR A 86 -2.27 -8.87 5.79
N MET A 87 -1.49 -7.97 6.41
CA MET A 87 -0.19 -8.29 7.01
C MET A 87 -0.33 -9.17 8.26
N SER A 88 -1.42 -9.06 9.00
CA SER A 88 -1.70 -9.94 10.14
C SER A 88 -2.09 -11.37 9.74
N GLY A 89 -2.28 -11.62 8.44
CA GLY A 89 -2.78 -12.89 7.92
C GLY A 89 -4.27 -13.14 8.23
N ALA A 90 -4.96 -12.14 8.77
CA ALA A 90 -6.40 -12.17 8.99
C ALA A 90 -7.11 -11.63 7.74
N THR A 91 -7.22 -12.43 6.69
CA THR A 91 -8.07 -12.05 5.56
C THR A 91 -9.53 -12.30 5.91
N PRO A 92 -10.43 -11.32 5.72
CA PRO A 92 -11.86 -11.54 5.79
C PRO A 92 -12.31 -12.31 4.53
N ARG A 93 -12.03 -13.59 4.48
CA ARG A 93 -12.63 -14.50 3.52
C ARG A 93 -13.50 -15.43 4.31
N GLY A 94 -14.80 -15.11 4.36
CA GLY A 94 -15.76 -15.87 5.11
C GLY A 94 -15.64 -17.38 4.86
N ASP A 95 -15.58 -18.14 5.94
CA ASP A 95 -15.93 -19.53 5.91
C ASP A 95 -17.40 -19.61 5.41
N VAL A 96 -17.72 -20.67 4.68
CA VAL A 96 -19.11 -20.93 4.20
C VAL A 96 -20.10 -20.93 5.39
N ARG A 97 -19.61 -21.14 6.62
CA ARG A 97 -20.40 -21.18 7.87
C ARG A 97 -20.44 -19.86 8.62
N ASP A 98 -19.43 -19.00 8.44
CA ASP A 98 -19.36 -17.66 8.99
C ASP A 98 -18.63 -16.72 8.00
N PRO A 99 -19.40 -16.03 7.14
CA PRO A 99 -18.83 -15.13 6.14
C PRO A 99 -18.01 -13.97 6.71
N LEU A 100 -18.12 -13.70 8.01
CA LEU A 100 -17.42 -12.61 8.70
C LEU A 100 -16.21 -13.09 9.50
N ALA A 101 -16.02 -14.41 9.67
CA ALA A 101 -14.89 -14.93 10.41
C ALA A 101 -13.57 -14.72 9.63
N PRO A 102 -12.53 -14.17 10.27
CA PRO A 102 -11.22 -14.06 9.66
C PRO A 102 -10.62 -15.44 9.43
N VAL A 103 -10.40 -15.80 8.15
CA VAL A 103 -9.73 -17.05 7.78
C VAL A 103 -8.23 -16.82 7.76
N ARG A 104 -7.51 -17.45 8.67
CA ARG A 104 -6.04 -17.48 8.63
C ARG A 104 -5.57 -18.34 7.45
N PRO A 105 -4.50 -17.94 6.74
CA PRO A 105 -3.87 -18.76 5.71
C PRO A 105 -3.58 -20.17 6.21
N TRP A 106 -3.68 -21.16 5.31
CA TRP A 106 -3.43 -22.56 5.66
C TRP A 106 -2.10 -22.75 6.39
N PHE A 107 -1.03 -22.13 5.91
CA PHE A 107 0.30 -22.21 6.51
C PHE A 107 0.30 -21.76 7.98
N SER A 108 -0.31 -20.62 8.28
CA SER A 108 -0.39 -20.09 9.65
C SER A 108 -1.22 -20.97 10.59
N ARG A 109 -2.15 -21.77 10.04
CA ARG A 109 -2.95 -22.73 10.83
C ARG A 109 -2.21 -24.05 11.04
N ALA A 110 -1.58 -24.56 9.98
CA ALA A 110 -0.90 -25.85 10.00
C ALA A 110 0.41 -25.81 10.78
N HIS A 111 1.06 -24.66 10.84
CA HIS A 111 2.37 -24.45 11.46
C HIS A 111 2.34 -23.41 12.59
N ALA A 112 1.19 -23.24 13.24
CA ALA A 112 1.06 -22.36 14.39
C ALA A 112 2.06 -22.74 15.50
N GLY A 113 2.95 -21.80 15.88
CA GLY A 113 3.97 -22.02 16.90
C GLY A 113 5.22 -22.78 16.42
N SER A 114 5.40 -22.98 15.11
CA SER A 114 6.65 -23.50 14.55
C SER A 114 7.54 -22.36 14.08
N ASP A 115 8.86 -22.54 14.17
CA ASP A 115 9.86 -21.59 13.62
C ASP A 115 10.09 -21.80 12.12
N LEU A 116 9.25 -22.59 11.45
CA LEU A 116 9.37 -22.87 10.04
C LEU A 116 9.09 -21.59 9.22
N GLN A 117 10.07 -21.17 8.44
CA GLN A 117 9.97 -20.12 7.45
C GLN A 117 10.07 -20.72 6.07
N VAL A 118 9.19 -20.31 5.16
CA VAL A 118 9.21 -20.72 3.76
C VAL A 118 9.36 -19.48 2.89
N ALA A 119 10.39 -19.47 2.05
CA ALA A 119 10.60 -18.46 1.03
C ALA A 119 10.51 -19.10 -0.37
N TYR A 120 9.75 -18.50 -1.25
CA TYR A 120 9.66 -18.89 -2.65
C TYR A 120 10.35 -17.84 -3.51
N PHE A 121 11.37 -18.27 -4.23
CA PHE A 121 12.12 -17.41 -5.14
C PHE A 121 11.73 -17.74 -6.58
N SER A 122 11.21 -16.77 -7.31
CA SER A 122 10.88 -16.89 -8.72
C SER A 122 11.24 -15.61 -9.45
N MET A 123 11.72 -15.75 -10.68
CA MET A 123 11.94 -14.63 -11.61
C MET A 123 10.69 -14.29 -12.42
N GLU A 124 9.61 -15.05 -12.26
CA GLU A 124 8.38 -14.97 -13.07
C GLU A 124 7.17 -14.54 -12.23
N PHE A 125 7.35 -13.49 -11.46
CA PHE A 125 6.22 -12.87 -10.78
C PHE A 125 5.47 -11.98 -11.73
N GLY A 126 4.49 -12.16 -12.38
CA GLY A 126 3.71 -11.24 -13.23
C GLY A 126 3.35 -9.90 -12.56
N LEU A 127 4.37 -9.23 -12.02
CA LEU A 127 4.29 -7.93 -11.37
C LEU A 127 4.39 -6.81 -12.42
N THR A 128 4.07 -5.58 -12.04
CA THR A 128 4.11 -4.45 -12.97
C THR A 128 5.56 -4.08 -13.32
N GLU A 129 5.77 -3.48 -14.49
CA GLU A 129 7.11 -3.07 -14.97
C GLU A 129 7.77 -1.98 -14.11
N CYS A 130 7.01 -1.35 -13.22
CA CYS A 130 7.50 -0.28 -12.35
C CYS A 130 8.13 -0.79 -11.03
N MET A 131 8.37 -2.08 -10.90
CA MET A 131 9.00 -2.67 -9.72
C MET A 131 10.37 -3.26 -9.96
#